data_7f90b4f38d7573dd915bcc3e5c260f63
#
_entry.id   7f90b4f38d7573dd915bcc3e5c260f63
#
_cell.length_a   1.000
_cell.length_b   1.000
_cell.length_c   1.000
_cell.angle_alpha   90.00
_cell.angle_beta   90.00
_cell.angle_gamma   90.00
#
_symmetry.space_group_name_H-M   'P 1'
#
loop_
_entity.id
_entity.type
_entity.pdbx_description
1 polymer ?
#
loop_
_entity_poly.entity_id
_entity_poly.type
_entity_poly.pdbx_seq_one_letter_code
_entity_poly.pdbx_strand_id
1 'polypeptide(L)'
;PTTHNDQWGHGTTVTGTGAGNGSAVGRYKGVAYEADLVIVEADFGSNFLANVQDATQYIYDIADSLGKPCVINASAGTYFGAHDGADPSAQFIHQDVTNNNGHLFVCSAGNAGDRFFHLRHDVTGLDTVFTLFENNTSLDYAAYGCVPYCYGNNSVHFVGYGDTSQIFNMEMALSG
;
A
#
# COMPACT_ATOMS: atom_id res chain seq x y z
N PRO A 1 -4.64 27.36 -3.77
CA PRO A 1 -5.06 25.98 -3.71
C PRO A 1 -5.12 25.41 -5.11
N THR A 2 -4.30 24.46 -5.39
CA THR A 2 -4.38 23.69 -6.63
C THR A 2 -5.61 22.80 -6.53
N THR A 3 -6.50 22.91 -7.50
CA THR A 3 -7.62 21.98 -7.60
C THR A 3 -7.07 20.66 -8.14
N HIS A 4 -7.08 19.64 -7.31
CA HIS A 4 -6.75 18.29 -7.73
C HIS A 4 -8.00 17.60 -8.26
N ASN A 5 -7.88 16.92 -9.39
CA ASN A 5 -8.95 16.13 -9.95
C ASN A 5 -8.65 14.66 -9.69
N ASP A 6 -9.54 13.99 -8.98
CA ASP A 6 -9.51 12.54 -8.87
C ASP A 6 -9.81 11.90 -10.22
N GLN A 7 -8.76 11.63 -11.00
CA GLN A 7 -8.88 11.11 -12.37
C GLN A 7 -9.50 9.71 -12.44
N TRP A 8 -9.42 8.96 -11.35
CA TRP A 8 -9.84 7.56 -11.28
C TRP A 8 -11.11 7.34 -10.46
N GLY A 9 -11.55 8.34 -9.73
CA GLY A 9 -12.70 8.24 -8.83
C GLY A 9 -12.48 7.36 -7.60
N HIS A 10 -11.31 6.74 -7.44
CA HIS A 10 -11.00 5.85 -6.33
C HIS A 10 -10.95 6.61 -5.00
N GLY A 11 -10.17 7.68 -4.92
CA GLY A 11 -10.06 8.50 -3.70
C GLY A 11 -11.39 9.11 -3.29
N THR A 12 -12.19 9.57 -4.25
CA THR A 12 -13.55 10.07 -4.03
C THR A 12 -14.45 8.98 -3.46
N THR A 13 -14.39 7.76 -3.99
CA THR A 13 -15.19 6.62 -3.52
C THR A 13 -14.79 6.22 -2.11
N VAL A 14 -13.49 6.10 -1.84
CA VAL A 14 -12.96 5.75 -0.52
C VAL A 14 -13.36 6.80 0.52
N THR A 15 -13.16 8.08 0.22
CA THR A 15 -13.53 9.19 1.11
C THR A 15 -15.04 9.24 1.35
N GLY A 16 -15.84 9.03 0.30
CA GLY A 16 -17.30 8.98 0.42
C GLY A 16 -17.77 7.84 1.32
N THR A 17 -17.17 6.67 1.20
CA THR A 17 -17.47 5.51 2.05
C THR A 17 -17.04 5.74 3.50
N GLY A 18 -15.86 6.34 3.70
CA GLY A 18 -15.33 6.62 5.04
C GLY A 18 -16.08 7.74 5.76
N ALA A 19 -16.32 8.86 5.09
CA ALA A 19 -16.76 10.10 5.77
C ALA A 19 -17.74 10.97 4.95
N GLY A 20 -18.35 10.45 3.89
CA GLY A 20 -19.35 11.19 3.12
C GLY A 20 -20.56 11.58 3.97
N ASN A 21 -20.99 12.82 3.91
CA ASN A 21 -22.12 13.32 4.70
C ASN A 21 -23.51 12.99 4.12
N GLY A 22 -23.56 12.42 2.91
CA GLY A 22 -24.80 12.02 2.23
C GLY A 22 -25.63 13.17 1.67
N SER A 23 -25.14 14.41 1.72
CA SER A 23 -25.93 15.62 1.35
C SER A 23 -26.30 15.66 -0.13
N ALA A 24 -25.51 15.06 -1.01
CA ALA A 24 -25.74 15.10 -2.46
C ALA A 24 -27.08 14.47 -2.88
N VAL A 25 -27.51 13.41 -2.17
CA VAL A 25 -28.76 12.69 -2.47
C VAL A 25 -29.64 12.45 -1.24
N GLY A 26 -29.31 13.07 -0.12
CA GLY A 26 -30.04 12.93 1.16
C GLY A 26 -29.93 11.56 1.83
N ARG A 27 -28.98 10.71 1.40
CA ARG A 27 -28.76 9.36 1.91
C ARG A 27 -27.32 8.91 1.62
N TYR A 28 -26.95 7.69 2.09
CA TYR A 28 -25.61 7.10 1.92
C TYR A 28 -24.50 7.87 2.64
N LYS A 29 -24.68 8.06 3.92
CA LYS A 29 -23.63 8.60 4.78
C LYS A 29 -22.50 7.59 4.96
N GLY A 30 -21.29 8.09 5.01
CA GLY A 30 -20.11 7.33 5.42
C GLY A 30 -20.13 7.01 6.92
N VAL A 31 -19.18 6.21 7.36
CA VAL A 31 -19.09 5.74 8.74
C VAL A 31 -18.81 6.92 9.71
N ALA A 32 -17.90 7.81 9.33
CA ALA A 32 -17.47 8.97 10.11
C ALA A 32 -17.91 10.29 9.44
N TYR A 33 -19.17 10.42 9.14
CA TYR A 33 -19.74 11.51 8.34
C TYR A 33 -19.67 12.92 8.98
N GLU A 34 -19.27 13.02 10.23
CA GLU A 34 -19.05 14.28 10.95
C GLU A 34 -17.56 14.55 11.22
N ALA A 35 -16.66 13.71 10.69
CA ALA A 35 -15.23 13.92 10.85
C ALA A 35 -14.74 15.11 10.01
N ASP A 36 -13.76 15.84 10.54
CA ASP A 36 -12.96 16.74 9.72
C ASP A 36 -12.05 15.92 8.79
N LEU A 37 -11.86 16.39 7.57
CA LEU A 37 -11.14 15.65 6.55
C LEU A 37 -9.86 16.37 6.13
N VAL A 38 -8.75 15.64 6.15
CA VAL A 38 -7.50 16.03 5.52
C VAL A 38 -7.28 15.07 4.36
N ILE A 39 -7.30 15.57 3.13
CA ILE A 39 -7.13 14.76 1.92
C ILE A 39 -5.76 15.05 1.34
N VAL A 40 -4.99 14.00 1.10
CA VAL A 40 -3.69 14.09 0.46
C VAL A 40 -3.71 13.27 -0.83
N GLU A 41 -3.34 13.93 -1.92
CA GLU A 41 -3.06 13.26 -3.18
C GLU A 41 -1.61 12.77 -3.18
N ALA A 42 -1.40 11.49 -3.43
CA ALA A 42 -0.09 10.88 -3.52
C ALA A 42 0.24 10.45 -4.95
N ASP A 43 1.48 10.67 -5.37
CA ASP A 43 1.99 10.10 -6.63
C ASP A 43 2.34 8.62 -6.41
N PHE A 44 1.64 7.73 -7.12
CA PHE A 44 1.88 6.31 -7.10
C PHE A 44 2.98 5.87 -8.09
N GLY A 45 3.44 6.78 -8.96
CA GLY A 45 4.39 6.47 -10.04
C GLY A 45 5.85 6.44 -9.61
N SER A 46 6.20 7.19 -8.59
CA SER A 46 7.57 7.28 -8.11
C SER A 46 7.62 7.47 -6.60
N ASN A 47 8.61 6.85 -5.94
CA ASN A 47 8.86 7.00 -4.50
C ASN A 47 7.62 6.79 -3.61
N PHE A 48 6.72 5.88 -4.00
CA PHE A 48 5.43 5.69 -3.34
C PHE A 48 5.53 5.62 -1.81
N LEU A 49 6.45 4.81 -1.27
CA LEU A 49 6.59 4.65 0.18
C LEU A 49 7.03 5.97 0.87
N ALA A 50 7.93 6.72 0.25
CA ALA A 50 8.33 8.04 0.77
C ALA A 50 7.16 9.02 0.73
N ASN A 51 6.39 9.04 -0.35
CA ASN A 51 5.21 9.89 -0.47
C ASN A 51 4.15 9.55 0.59
N VAL A 52 3.97 8.26 0.91
CA VAL A 52 3.09 7.82 2.01
C VAL A 52 3.60 8.31 3.36
N GLN A 53 4.90 8.26 3.60
CA GLN A 53 5.51 8.76 4.83
C GLN A 53 5.29 10.27 4.98
N ASP A 54 5.57 11.05 3.94
CA ASP A 54 5.39 12.51 3.94
C ASP A 54 3.91 12.88 4.15
N ALA A 55 3.01 12.17 3.48
CA ALA A 55 1.56 12.34 3.66
C ALA A 55 1.12 12.04 5.09
N THR A 56 1.65 10.98 5.68
CA THR A 56 1.37 10.60 7.07
C THR A 56 1.80 11.68 8.04
N GLN A 57 3.03 12.17 7.91
CA GLN A 57 3.55 13.26 8.74
C GLN A 57 2.67 14.52 8.60
N TYR A 58 2.37 14.92 7.36
CA TYR A 58 1.55 16.11 7.11
C TYR A 58 0.16 16.02 7.76
N ILE A 59 -0.50 14.86 7.66
CA ILE A 59 -1.84 14.66 8.24
C ILE A 59 -1.79 14.74 9.77
N TYR A 60 -0.81 14.08 10.38
CA TYR A 60 -0.67 14.09 11.84
C TYR A 60 -0.27 15.48 12.36
N ASP A 61 0.61 16.22 11.69
CA ASP A 61 0.95 17.59 12.06
C ASP A 61 -0.27 18.51 12.08
N ILE A 62 -1.19 18.34 11.13
CA ILE A 62 -2.46 19.09 11.12
C ILE A 62 -3.33 18.68 12.31
N ALA A 63 -3.50 17.39 12.57
CA ALA A 63 -4.30 16.90 13.68
C ALA A 63 -3.78 17.40 15.03
N ASP A 64 -2.47 17.34 15.23
CA ASP A 64 -1.78 17.81 16.42
C ASP A 64 -1.96 19.33 16.61
N SER A 65 -1.84 20.11 15.53
CA SER A 65 -2.07 21.54 15.57
C SER A 65 -3.49 21.91 16.00
N LEU A 66 -4.46 21.01 15.75
CA LEU A 66 -5.85 21.16 16.13
C LEU A 66 -6.17 20.52 17.48
N GLY A 67 -5.23 19.78 18.07
CA GLY A 67 -5.44 19.01 19.31
C GLY A 67 -6.49 17.91 19.17
N LYS A 68 -6.58 17.27 17.99
CA LYS A 68 -7.58 16.25 17.66
C LYS A 68 -6.93 14.89 17.40
N PRO A 69 -7.59 13.79 17.81
CA PRO A 69 -7.15 12.47 17.37
C PRO A 69 -7.33 12.31 15.86
N CYS A 70 -6.48 11.50 15.25
CA CYS A 70 -6.44 11.30 13.81
C CYS A 70 -6.41 9.83 13.44
N VAL A 71 -7.23 9.46 12.46
CA VAL A 71 -7.18 8.14 11.81
C VAL A 71 -6.86 8.34 10.34
N ILE A 72 -5.71 7.86 9.91
CA ILE A 72 -5.36 7.82 8.50
C ILE A 72 -5.94 6.56 7.87
N ASN A 73 -6.66 6.72 6.77
CA ASN A 73 -7.05 5.61 5.90
C ASN A 73 -6.20 5.64 4.63
N ALA A 74 -5.38 4.61 4.45
CA ALA A 74 -4.56 4.41 3.25
C ALA A 74 -5.09 3.22 2.44
N SER A 75 -6.02 3.49 1.51
CA SER A 75 -6.53 2.47 0.57
C SER A 75 -5.56 2.29 -0.60
N ALA A 76 -4.32 2.02 -0.27
CA ALA A 76 -3.20 1.89 -1.20
C ALA A 76 -2.17 0.91 -0.62
N GLY A 77 -1.29 0.39 -1.48
CA GLY A 77 -0.25 -0.52 -1.04
C GLY A 77 0.70 -0.91 -2.17
N THR A 78 1.69 -1.70 -1.83
CA THR A 78 2.65 -2.26 -2.78
C THR A 78 2.95 -3.71 -2.43
N TYR A 79 3.31 -4.50 -3.43
CA TYR A 79 3.80 -5.87 -3.25
C TYR A 79 5.34 -5.94 -3.20
N PHE A 80 6.02 -4.80 -3.30
CA PHE A 80 7.45 -4.72 -3.12
C PHE A 80 7.80 -4.63 -1.63
N GLY A 81 8.86 -5.30 -1.24
CA GLY A 81 9.38 -5.27 0.12
C GLY A 81 9.34 -6.63 0.80
N ALA A 82 10.02 -6.73 1.94
CA ALA A 82 10.14 -7.96 2.72
C ALA A 82 8.83 -8.35 3.44
N HIS A 83 7.87 -7.45 3.57
CA HIS A 83 6.58 -7.63 4.25
C HIS A 83 6.72 -8.03 5.73
N ASP A 84 7.81 -7.65 6.36
CA ASP A 84 8.14 -7.94 7.76
C ASP A 84 8.07 -6.70 8.68
N GLY A 85 7.70 -5.56 8.10
CA GLY A 85 7.64 -4.29 8.81
C GLY A 85 9.00 -3.64 9.10
N ALA A 86 10.10 -4.17 8.54
CA ALA A 86 11.43 -3.63 8.75
C ALA A 86 11.80 -2.48 7.79
N ASP A 87 10.97 -2.21 6.77
CA ASP A 87 11.22 -1.09 5.87
C ASP A 87 11.07 0.26 6.58
N PRO A 88 11.80 1.30 6.11
CA PRO A 88 11.82 2.60 6.80
C PRO A 88 10.45 3.25 6.95
N SER A 89 9.55 3.10 5.97
CA SER A 89 8.22 3.71 6.02
C SER A 89 7.32 3.01 7.04
N ALA A 90 7.37 1.67 7.10
CA ALA A 90 6.66 0.90 8.12
C ALA A 90 7.16 1.23 9.53
N GLN A 91 8.48 1.35 9.70
CA GLN A 91 9.09 1.74 10.98
C GLN A 91 8.71 3.17 11.39
N PHE A 92 8.67 4.11 10.44
CA PHE A 92 8.22 5.48 10.70
C PHE A 92 6.78 5.49 11.22
N ILE A 93 5.85 4.85 10.51
CA ILE A 93 4.45 4.77 10.92
C ILE A 93 4.30 4.09 12.28
N HIS A 94 5.01 2.97 12.50
CA HIS A 94 5.00 2.25 13.76
C HIS A 94 5.46 3.13 14.94
N GLN A 95 6.54 3.87 14.77
CA GLN A 95 7.07 4.77 15.80
C GLN A 95 6.10 5.91 16.09
N ASP A 96 5.50 6.49 15.06
CA ASP A 96 4.55 7.58 15.22
C ASP A 96 3.32 7.12 16.02
N VAL A 97 2.61 6.08 15.56
CA VAL A 97 1.38 5.60 16.24
C VAL A 97 1.65 5.01 17.62
N THR A 98 2.89 4.60 17.91
CA THR A 98 3.25 4.08 19.23
C THR A 98 3.53 5.20 20.22
N ASN A 99 4.16 6.29 19.76
CA ASN A 99 4.60 7.38 20.63
C ASN A 99 3.57 8.51 20.78
N ASN A 100 2.60 8.62 19.88
CA ASN A 100 1.61 9.69 19.86
C ASN A 100 0.21 9.14 20.11
N ASN A 101 -0.34 9.43 21.29
CA ASN A 101 -1.70 9.05 21.65
C ASN A 101 -2.70 9.75 20.74
N GLY A 102 -3.61 8.98 20.14
CA GLY A 102 -4.64 9.49 19.25
C GLY A 102 -4.29 9.39 17.77
N HIS A 103 -3.09 8.92 17.40
CA HIS A 103 -2.72 8.58 16.03
C HIS A 103 -3.05 7.12 15.73
N LEU A 104 -3.68 6.89 14.59
CA LEU A 104 -3.97 5.54 14.08
C LEU A 104 -3.81 5.50 12.56
N PHE A 105 -3.17 4.45 12.07
CA PHE A 105 -2.99 4.21 10.63
C PHE A 105 -3.68 2.91 10.22
N VAL A 106 -4.56 2.97 9.22
CA VAL A 106 -5.30 1.83 8.68
C VAL A 106 -5.01 1.72 7.20
N CYS A 107 -4.49 0.58 6.76
CA CYS A 107 -4.18 0.32 5.36
C CYS A 107 -4.98 -0.86 4.81
N SER A 108 -5.12 -0.88 3.48
CA SER A 108 -5.69 -2.03 2.79
C SER A 108 -4.71 -3.21 2.79
N ALA A 109 -5.26 -4.44 2.80
CA ALA A 109 -4.46 -5.65 2.65
C ALA A 109 -4.13 -6.00 1.18
N GLY A 110 -4.55 -5.16 0.22
CA GLY A 110 -4.39 -5.38 -1.21
C GLY A 110 -5.53 -6.19 -1.84
N ASN A 111 -5.47 -6.33 -3.16
CA ASN A 111 -6.53 -6.93 -3.97
C ASN A 111 -6.14 -8.27 -4.63
N ALA A 112 -5.00 -8.84 -4.25
CA ALA A 112 -4.44 -10.02 -4.90
C ALA A 112 -4.35 -11.24 -3.97
N GLY A 113 -5.35 -11.42 -3.09
CA GLY A 113 -5.41 -12.52 -2.14
C GLY A 113 -5.55 -13.92 -2.78
N ASP A 114 -5.89 -13.98 -4.06
CA ASP A 114 -5.94 -15.20 -4.88
C ASP A 114 -4.62 -15.48 -5.61
N ARG A 115 -3.56 -14.70 -5.36
CA ARG A 115 -2.27 -14.79 -6.04
C ARG A 115 -1.14 -15.08 -5.07
N PHE A 116 -0.13 -15.77 -5.56
CA PHE A 116 1.05 -16.16 -4.79
C PHE A 116 2.21 -15.20 -5.11
N PHE A 117 2.18 -14.00 -4.53
CA PHE A 117 3.23 -13.00 -4.73
C PHE A 117 4.39 -13.11 -3.75
N HIS A 118 4.24 -13.89 -2.70
CA HIS A 118 5.23 -13.98 -1.64
C HIS A 118 5.54 -15.43 -1.28
N LEU A 119 6.83 -15.76 -1.24
CA LEU A 119 7.33 -17.02 -0.74
C LEU A 119 8.29 -16.74 0.43
N ARG A 120 8.00 -17.31 1.58
CA ARG A 120 8.93 -17.34 2.70
C ARG A 120 9.42 -18.77 2.92
N HIS A 121 10.73 -18.91 3.06
CA HIS A 121 11.35 -20.17 3.41
C HIS A 121 12.43 -19.94 4.46
N ASP A 122 12.42 -20.75 5.51
CA ASP A 122 13.47 -20.74 6.53
C ASP A 122 14.53 -21.76 6.13
N VAL A 123 15.66 -21.28 5.65
CA VAL A 123 16.76 -22.13 5.15
C VAL A 123 17.50 -22.75 6.33
N THR A 124 17.44 -24.06 6.44
CA THR A 124 18.17 -24.84 7.44
C THR A 124 19.25 -25.68 6.77
N GLY A 125 20.46 -25.13 6.65
CA GLY A 125 21.58 -25.80 6.01
C GLY A 125 21.72 -25.55 4.51
N LEU A 126 22.27 -26.51 3.75
CA LEU A 126 22.35 -26.48 2.30
C LEU A 126 21.04 -27.01 1.70
N ASP A 127 20.07 -26.15 1.55
CA ASP A 127 18.77 -26.52 1.02
C ASP A 127 18.50 -25.83 -0.33
N THR A 128 17.71 -26.49 -1.16
CA THR A 128 17.25 -25.92 -2.44
C THR A 128 15.74 -25.84 -2.44
N VAL A 129 15.24 -24.63 -2.59
CA VAL A 129 13.80 -24.36 -2.64
C VAL A 129 13.39 -24.15 -4.07
N PHE A 130 12.33 -24.84 -4.48
CA PHE A 130 11.75 -24.67 -5.80
C PHE A 130 10.38 -23.99 -5.66
N THR A 131 10.13 -23.03 -6.52
CA THR A 131 8.81 -22.47 -6.73
C THR A 131 8.50 -22.39 -8.21
N LEU A 132 7.23 -22.49 -8.54
CA LEU A 132 6.73 -22.34 -9.91
C LEU A 132 5.89 -21.08 -9.98
N PHE A 133 6.06 -20.34 -11.05
CA PHE A 133 5.20 -19.19 -11.36
C PHE A 133 4.86 -19.22 -12.84
N GLU A 134 3.71 -18.68 -13.16
CA GLU A 134 3.25 -18.53 -14.54
C GLU A 134 3.31 -17.05 -14.91
N ASN A 135 4.03 -16.74 -15.98
CA ASN A 135 4.00 -15.42 -16.59
C ASN A 135 2.83 -15.35 -17.58
N ASN A 136 1.67 -14.99 -17.08
CA ASN A 136 0.47 -14.90 -17.89
C ASN A 136 0.26 -13.47 -18.40
N THR A 137 0.47 -13.29 -19.71
CA THR A 137 0.33 -12.00 -20.40
C THR A 137 -1.11 -11.53 -20.55
N SER A 138 -2.09 -12.38 -20.26
CA SER A 138 -3.52 -12.07 -20.33
C SER A 138 -4.11 -11.58 -19.00
N LEU A 139 -3.30 -11.42 -17.96
CA LEU A 139 -3.79 -10.91 -16.69
C LEU A 139 -4.30 -9.47 -16.84
N ASP A 140 -5.53 -9.27 -16.43
CA ASP A 140 -6.11 -7.95 -16.30
C ASP A 140 -5.59 -7.28 -15.01
N TYR A 141 -4.45 -6.61 -15.13
CA TYR A 141 -3.85 -5.90 -14.01
C TYR A 141 -4.73 -4.76 -13.47
N ALA A 142 -5.65 -4.24 -14.26
CA ALA A 142 -6.61 -3.23 -13.81
C ALA A 142 -7.52 -3.78 -12.70
N ALA A 143 -7.89 -5.05 -12.78
CA ALA A 143 -8.70 -5.72 -11.75
C ALA A 143 -7.99 -5.80 -10.39
N TYR A 144 -6.66 -5.67 -10.36
CA TYR A 144 -5.85 -5.70 -9.14
C TYR A 144 -5.47 -4.32 -8.58
N GLY A 145 -6.06 -3.26 -9.12
CA GLY A 145 -5.78 -1.90 -8.68
C GLY A 145 -4.42 -1.35 -9.13
N CYS A 146 -3.84 -1.95 -10.15
CA CYS A 146 -2.51 -1.60 -10.68
C CYS A 146 -2.57 -0.61 -11.85
N VAL A 147 -3.60 0.21 -11.95
CA VAL A 147 -3.75 1.19 -13.05
C VAL A 147 -3.11 2.50 -12.62
N PRO A 148 -2.34 3.16 -13.46
CA PRO A 148 -1.98 2.93 -14.86
C PRO A 148 -0.61 2.25 -15.07
N TYR A 149 0.06 1.78 -14.04
CA TYR A 149 1.49 1.45 -14.06
C TYR A 149 1.82 -0.02 -14.33
N CYS A 150 0.82 -0.87 -14.36
CA CYS A 150 1.00 -2.28 -14.68
C CYS A 150 0.73 -2.55 -16.16
N TYR A 151 1.49 -1.93 -17.02
CA TYR A 151 1.51 -2.32 -18.43
C TYR A 151 2.22 -3.67 -18.54
N GLY A 152 1.54 -4.65 -19.12
CA GLY A 152 2.05 -5.99 -19.34
C GLY A 152 3.28 -6.01 -20.26
N ASN A 153 4.42 -5.71 -19.70
CA ASN A 153 5.70 -5.75 -20.41
C ASN A 153 6.33 -7.15 -20.39
N ASN A 154 5.57 -8.20 -20.15
CA ASN A 154 6.10 -9.57 -20.07
C ASN A 154 7.33 -9.71 -19.15
N SER A 155 7.43 -8.85 -18.14
CA SER A 155 8.53 -8.87 -17.20
C SER A 155 8.07 -9.45 -15.86
N VAL A 156 8.94 -10.27 -15.28
CA VAL A 156 8.75 -10.79 -13.92
C VAL A 156 9.83 -10.17 -13.05
N HIS A 157 9.43 -9.56 -11.95
CA HIS A 157 10.35 -8.97 -11.00
C HIS A 157 10.46 -9.88 -9.78
N PHE A 158 11.69 -10.35 -9.52
CA PHE A 158 12.00 -11.09 -8.31
C PHE A 158 12.75 -10.18 -7.35
N VAL A 159 12.26 -10.13 -6.14
CA VAL A 159 12.93 -9.39 -5.06
C VAL A 159 13.18 -10.38 -3.92
N GLY A 160 14.44 -10.62 -3.63
CA GLY A 160 14.87 -11.53 -2.56
C GLY A 160 15.35 -10.75 -1.36
N TYR A 161 14.92 -11.17 -0.18
CA TYR A 161 15.35 -10.64 1.10
C TYR A 161 15.90 -11.77 1.94
N GLY A 162 17.04 -11.55 2.57
CA GLY A 162 17.68 -12.54 3.41
C GLY A 162 18.61 -11.90 4.42
N ASP A 163 19.13 -12.71 5.33
CA ASP A 163 20.17 -12.29 6.28
C ASP A 163 21.44 -11.90 5.50
N THR A 164 22.03 -10.76 5.83
CA THR A 164 23.22 -10.22 5.18
C THR A 164 24.46 -11.11 5.37
N SER A 165 24.43 -12.04 6.32
CA SER A 165 25.47 -13.03 6.55
C SER A 165 25.37 -14.26 5.65
N GLN A 166 24.30 -14.39 4.88
CA GLN A 166 24.02 -15.56 4.03
C GLN A 166 24.14 -15.22 2.55
N ILE A 167 24.63 -16.18 1.79
CA ILE A 167 24.71 -16.11 0.34
C ILE A 167 23.73 -17.12 -0.23
N PHE A 168 22.85 -16.67 -1.10
CA PHE A 168 21.97 -17.56 -1.87
C PHE A 168 22.19 -17.37 -3.38
N ASN A 169 22.01 -18.44 -4.11
CA ASN A 169 21.99 -18.43 -5.56
C ASN A 169 20.57 -18.60 -6.03
N MET A 170 20.18 -17.81 -7.03
CA MET A 170 18.88 -17.94 -7.67
C MET A 170 19.08 -18.39 -9.12
N GLU A 171 18.40 -19.47 -9.50
CA GLU A 171 18.39 -19.99 -10.86
C GLU A 171 16.96 -19.96 -11.40
N MET A 172 16.80 -19.52 -12.63
CA MET A 172 15.54 -19.58 -13.36
C MET A 172 15.63 -20.55 -14.51
N ALA A 173 14.66 -21.45 -14.61
CA ALA A 173 14.49 -22.31 -15.75
C ALA A 173 13.12 -22.07 -16.40
N LEU A 174 13.10 -22.02 -17.73
CA LEU A 174 11.86 -22.02 -18.49
C LEU A 174 11.48 -23.48 -18.79
N SER A 175 10.28 -23.87 -18.37
CA SER A 175 9.68 -25.11 -18.85
C SER A 175 8.93 -24.82 -20.14
N GLY A 176 9.27 -25.50 -21.22
CA GLY A 176 8.51 -25.48 -22.46
C GLY A 176 7.36 -26.47 -22.42
#